data_22a9c7ad7dda2db21ddc28e0eb9e8d0f
#
_entry.id   22a9c7ad7dda2db21ddc28e0eb9e8d0f
#
_cell.length_a   1.000
_cell.length_b   1.000
_cell.length_c   1.000
_cell.angle_alpha   90.00
_cell.angle_beta   90.00
_cell.angle_gamma   90.00
#
_symmetry.space_group_name_H-M   'P 1'
#
loop_
_entity.id
_entity.type
_entity.pdbx_description
1 polymer ?
#
loop_
_entity_poly.entity_id
_entity_poly.type
_entity_poly.pdbx_seq_one_letter_code
_entity_poly.pdbx_strand_id
1 'polypeptide(L)'
;MKTFHTSVGAAISTYKRVAIFGAGVSGQAARRLVLSLGLELCLFDQHGRGDAADFSAESLSEFDAFVFSPGFAIAHPWRVLVQRSGRPCYSELGFAALHWRGRLLGVTGTNGKTTITSLLCNALNRA
;
A
#
# COMPACT_ATOMS: atom_id res chain seq x y z
N MET A 1 -1.85 -4.20 24.92
CA MET A 1 -2.51 -4.18 23.61
C MET A 1 -2.91 -2.75 23.31
N LYS A 2 -2.28 -2.10 22.34
CA LYS A 2 -2.65 -0.73 21.94
C LYS A 2 -3.63 -0.80 20.79
N THR A 3 -4.86 -0.40 21.03
CA THR A 3 -5.89 -0.27 19.99
C THR A 3 -5.78 1.14 19.42
N PHE A 4 -5.38 1.25 18.17
CA PHE A 4 -5.39 2.52 17.45
C PHE A 4 -6.74 2.68 16.74
N HIS A 5 -7.57 3.58 17.23
CA HIS A 5 -8.73 4.07 16.51
C HIS A 5 -8.29 5.26 15.66
N THR A 6 -8.13 5.06 14.39
CA THR A 6 -7.90 6.15 13.45
C THR A 6 -9.20 6.38 12.67
N SER A 7 -9.79 7.55 12.86
CA SER A 7 -10.91 8.03 12.04
C SER A 7 -10.40 8.43 10.65
N VAL A 8 -10.18 7.46 9.77
CA VAL A 8 -9.58 7.67 8.45
C VAL A 8 -10.62 7.74 7.32
N GLY A 9 -11.89 7.62 7.64
CA GLY A 9 -12.96 7.41 6.64
C GLY A 9 -13.25 8.57 5.67
N ALA A 10 -12.80 9.81 5.93
CA ALA A 10 -13.26 10.96 5.16
C ALA A 10 -12.33 11.39 3.99
N ALA A 11 -11.03 11.04 4.03
CA ALA A 11 -10.06 11.51 3.03
C ALA A 11 -9.95 10.61 1.79
N ILE A 12 -10.48 9.39 1.86
CA ILE A 12 -10.22 8.33 0.86
C ILE A 12 -11.21 8.36 -0.31
N SER A 13 -12.39 8.93 -0.11
CA SER A 13 -13.41 9.04 -1.17
C SER A 13 -13.06 10.03 -2.29
N THR A 14 -11.93 10.73 -2.17
CA THR A 14 -11.50 11.75 -3.14
C THR A 14 -10.44 11.29 -4.12
N TYR A 15 -9.80 10.13 -3.90
CA TYR A 15 -8.79 9.62 -4.84
C TYR A 15 -9.46 9.07 -6.10
N LYS A 16 -8.89 9.42 -7.24
CA LYS A 16 -9.29 8.92 -8.56
C LYS A 16 -8.21 8.04 -9.17
N ARG A 17 -6.95 8.44 -9.05
CA ARG A 17 -5.82 7.76 -9.67
C ARG A 17 -4.67 7.54 -8.69
N VAL A 18 -4.18 6.31 -8.63
CA VAL A 18 -3.14 5.86 -7.68
C VAL A 18 -1.90 5.37 -8.42
N ALA A 19 -0.72 5.85 -8.03
CA ALA A 19 0.56 5.31 -8.47
C ALA A 19 1.00 4.19 -7.51
N ILE A 20 1.36 3.02 -8.05
CA ILE A 20 1.87 1.88 -7.29
C ILE A 20 3.32 1.62 -7.73
N PHE A 21 4.24 1.44 -6.79
CA PHE A 21 5.66 1.22 -7.07
C PHE A 21 6.11 -0.18 -6.65
N GLY A 22 6.62 -0.93 -7.64
CA GLY A 22 7.09 -2.31 -7.52
C GLY A 22 6.04 -3.34 -7.93
N ALA A 23 6.34 -4.13 -8.96
CA ALA A 23 5.44 -5.13 -9.56
C ALA A 23 5.56 -6.53 -8.94
N GLY A 24 6.14 -6.65 -7.75
CA GLY A 24 6.20 -7.90 -6.97
C GLY A 24 4.83 -8.31 -6.41
N VAL A 25 4.82 -9.33 -5.54
CA VAL A 25 3.58 -9.88 -4.94
C VAL A 25 2.74 -8.80 -4.28
N SER A 26 3.37 -7.92 -3.47
CA SER A 26 2.72 -6.82 -2.77
C SER A 26 2.13 -5.78 -3.72
N GLY A 27 2.88 -5.38 -4.75
CA GLY A 27 2.38 -4.41 -5.74
C GLY A 27 1.20 -4.95 -6.53
N GLN A 28 1.21 -6.24 -6.88
CA GLN A 28 0.08 -6.89 -7.53
C GLN A 28 -1.15 -7.00 -6.60
N ALA A 29 -0.93 -7.20 -5.30
CA ALA A 29 -2.01 -7.17 -4.31
C ALA A 29 -2.62 -5.77 -4.19
N ALA A 30 -1.78 -4.73 -4.10
CA ALA A 30 -2.23 -3.34 -4.10
C ALA A 30 -3.00 -2.99 -5.39
N ARG A 31 -2.51 -3.45 -6.56
CA ARG A 31 -3.21 -3.28 -7.85
C ARG A 31 -4.63 -3.85 -7.80
N ARG A 32 -4.80 -5.08 -7.31
CA ARG A 32 -6.12 -5.71 -7.18
C ARG A 32 -7.04 -4.91 -6.26
N LEU A 33 -6.51 -4.42 -5.13
CA LEU A 33 -7.27 -3.59 -4.21
C LEU A 33 -7.74 -2.29 -4.88
N VAL A 34 -6.84 -1.54 -5.51
CA VAL A 34 -7.15 -0.27 -6.18
C VAL A 34 -8.23 -0.47 -7.25
N LEU A 35 -8.11 -1.52 -8.07
CA LEU A 35 -9.12 -1.86 -9.07
C LEU A 35 -10.47 -2.23 -8.45
N SER A 36 -10.48 -2.98 -7.33
CA SER A 36 -11.71 -3.34 -6.63
C SER A 36 -12.44 -2.13 -6.02
N LEU A 37 -11.72 -1.04 -5.77
CA LEU A 37 -12.26 0.24 -5.32
C LEU A 37 -12.78 1.12 -6.47
N GLY A 38 -12.65 0.66 -7.72
CA GLY A 38 -13.05 1.44 -8.91
C GLY A 38 -12.13 2.61 -9.23
N LEU A 39 -10.89 2.59 -8.72
CA LEU A 39 -9.91 3.65 -8.94
C LEU A 39 -9.03 3.32 -10.16
N GLU A 40 -8.55 4.36 -10.84
CA GLU A 40 -7.50 4.22 -11.86
C GLU A 40 -6.14 4.01 -11.21
N LEU A 41 -5.24 3.34 -11.90
CA LEU A 41 -3.87 3.16 -11.43
C LEU A 41 -2.84 3.13 -12.55
N CYS A 42 -1.58 3.35 -12.15
CA CYS A 42 -0.40 3.00 -12.93
C CYS A 42 0.58 2.27 -12.02
N LEU A 43 1.04 1.10 -12.44
CA LEU A 43 2.03 0.29 -11.74
C LEU A 43 3.42 0.57 -12.33
N PHE A 44 4.29 1.17 -11.54
CA PHE A 44 5.67 1.49 -11.91
C PHE A 44 6.65 0.41 -11.47
N ASP A 45 7.46 -0.10 -12.38
CA ASP A 45 8.52 -1.07 -12.08
C ASP A 45 9.72 -0.86 -13.01
N GLN A 46 10.89 -0.56 -12.45
CA GLN A 46 12.12 -0.29 -13.19
C GLN A 46 12.59 -1.46 -14.08
N HIS A 47 12.14 -2.68 -13.79
CA HIS A 47 12.48 -3.87 -14.57
C HIS A 47 11.44 -4.17 -15.66
N GLY A 48 10.55 -3.24 -15.95
CA GLY A 48 9.55 -3.37 -17.02
C GLY A 48 8.43 -4.38 -16.74
N ARG A 49 8.21 -4.74 -15.47
CA ARG A 49 7.13 -5.67 -15.06
C ARG A 49 5.83 -4.95 -14.69
N GLY A 50 5.81 -3.62 -14.81
CA GLY A 50 4.67 -2.76 -14.55
C GLY A 50 4.07 -2.18 -15.84
N ASP A 51 3.19 -1.22 -15.66
CA ASP A 51 2.58 -0.46 -16.75
C ASP A 51 3.55 0.61 -17.29
N ALA A 52 4.48 1.09 -16.45
CA ALA A 52 5.53 2.05 -16.81
C ALA A 52 6.86 1.72 -16.11
N ALA A 53 7.97 2.01 -16.79
CA ALA A 53 9.32 1.77 -16.29
C ALA A 53 9.96 3.00 -15.65
N ASP A 54 9.46 4.19 -15.93
CA ASP A 54 10.00 5.46 -15.45
C ASP A 54 8.94 6.30 -14.73
N PHE A 55 9.40 7.03 -13.70
CA PHE A 55 8.58 7.96 -12.96
C PHE A 55 9.35 9.27 -12.72
N SER A 56 8.74 10.40 -13.02
CA SER A 56 9.36 11.72 -12.95
C SER A 56 8.55 12.72 -12.13
N ALA A 57 9.09 13.93 -11.95
CA ALA A 57 8.42 15.00 -11.24
C ALA A 57 7.12 15.46 -11.94
N GLU A 58 7.09 15.39 -13.25
CA GLU A 58 5.90 15.74 -14.05
C GLU A 58 4.75 14.78 -13.76
N SER A 59 5.06 13.49 -13.58
CA SER A 59 4.07 12.45 -13.26
C SER A 59 3.40 12.63 -11.90
N LEU A 60 3.99 13.40 -10.98
CA LEU A 60 3.40 13.64 -9.66
C LEU A 60 1.99 14.23 -9.73
N SER A 61 1.75 15.11 -10.69
CA SER A 61 0.45 15.80 -10.83
C SER A 61 -0.67 14.89 -11.33
N GLU A 62 -0.32 13.75 -11.92
CA GLU A 62 -1.27 12.81 -12.51
C GLU A 62 -1.94 11.88 -11.48
N PHE A 63 -1.41 11.81 -10.25
CA PHE A 63 -1.87 10.88 -9.23
C PHE A 63 -2.27 11.58 -7.94
N ASP A 64 -3.29 11.07 -7.29
CA ASP A 64 -3.80 11.59 -6.02
C ASP A 64 -3.10 10.95 -4.82
N ALA A 65 -2.66 9.70 -4.96
CA ALA A 65 -1.99 8.92 -3.91
C ALA A 65 -0.90 8.01 -4.48
N PHE A 66 0.07 7.67 -3.63
CA PHE A 66 1.26 6.91 -3.98
C PHE A 66 1.45 5.75 -3.02
N VAL A 67 1.58 4.53 -3.55
CA VAL A 67 1.71 3.29 -2.76
C VAL A 67 3.02 2.60 -3.09
N PHE A 68 3.87 2.40 -2.09
CA PHE A 68 5.16 1.73 -2.24
C PHE A 68 5.13 0.31 -1.67
N SER A 69 5.57 -0.65 -2.47
CA SER A 69 5.82 -2.02 -2.01
C SER A 69 6.91 -2.06 -0.93
N PRO A 70 6.86 -3.00 0.03
CA PRO A 70 7.86 -3.09 1.12
C PRO A 70 9.31 -3.22 0.65
N GLY A 71 9.54 -3.86 -0.48
CA GLY A 71 10.88 -4.01 -1.09
C GLY A 71 11.44 -2.73 -1.73
N PHE A 72 10.66 -1.65 -1.80
CA PHE A 72 11.12 -0.40 -2.38
C PHE A 72 11.95 0.39 -1.36
N ALA A 73 13.23 0.61 -1.65
CA ALA A 73 14.16 1.27 -0.73
C ALA A 73 13.67 2.67 -0.35
N ILE A 74 13.88 3.06 0.93
CA ILE A 74 13.49 4.39 1.44
C ILE A 74 14.23 5.50 0.69
N ALA A 75 15.51 5.27 0.35
CA ALA A 75 16.35 6.21 -0.38
C ALA A 75 16.17 6.18 -1.91
N HIS A 76 15.23 5.38 -2.43
CA HIS A 76 15.00 5.30 -3.87
C HIS A 76 14.54 6.67 -4.40
N PRO A 77 15.09 7.16 -5.54
CA PRO A 77 14.79 8.49 -6.08
C PRO A 77 13.30 8.77 -6.23
N TRP A 78 12.51 7.82 -6.71
CA TRP A 78 11.05 7.96 -6.85
C TRP A 78 10.36 8.16 -5.51
N ARG A 79 10.79 7.42 -4.47
CA ARG A 79 10.23 7.55 -3.13
C ARG A 79 10.57 8.89 -2.50
N VAL A 80 11.81 9.32 -2.64
CA VAL A 80 12.27 10.65 -2.17
C VAL A 80 11.50 11.76 -2.88
N LEU A 81 11.28 11.63 -4.19
CA LEU A 81 10.52 12.60 -4.99
C LEU A 81 9.09 12.74 -4.47
N VAL A 82 8.38 11.63 -4.27
CA VAL A 82 7.01 11.63 -3.74
C VAL A 82 6.98 12.20 -2.32
N GLN A 83 7.89 11.80 -1.43
CA GLN A 83 7.93 12.31 -0.06
C GLN A 83 8.16 13.83 0.00
N ARG A 84 9.04 14.36 -0.84
CA ARG A 84 9.30 15.81 -0.92
C ARG A 84 8.11 16.60 -1.48
N SER A 85 7.25 15.99 -2.26
CA SER A 85 6.06 16.64 -2.80
C SER A 85 4.97 16.88 -1.75
N GLY A 86 5.07 16.26 -0.57
CA GLY A 86 4.04 16.34 0.49
C GLY A 86 2.72 15.66 0.14
N ARG A 87 2.65 14.91 -0.97
CA ARG A 87 1.44 14.20 -1.40
C ARG A 87 1.21 12.92 -0.58
N PRO A 88 -0.05 12.42 -0.50
CA PRO A 88 -0.39 11.20 0.22
C PRO A 88 0.46 10.01 -0.25
N CYS A 89 1.26 9.45 0.66
CA CYS A 89 2.21 8.39 0.40
C CYS A 89 2.03 7.28 1.44
N TYR A 90 1.82 6.05 0.99
CA TYR A 90 1.50 4.91 1.82
C TYR A 90 2.42 3.73 1.55
N SER A 91 2.62 2.89 2.56
CA SER A 91 2.98 1.50 2.32
C SER A 91 1.76 0.74 1.80
N GLU A 92 1.98 -0.39 1.16
CA GLU A 92 0.89 -1.27 0.68
C GLU A 92 -0.09 -1.62 1.82
N LEU A 93 0.44 -2.07 2.96
CA LEU A 93 -0.37 -2.40 4.13
C LEU A 93 -1.08 -1.17 4.70
N GLY A 94 -0.41 -0.01 4.73
CA GLY A 94 -1.02 1.26 5.16
C GLY A 94 -2.20 1.65 4.28
N PHE A 95 -2.05 1.56 2.96
CA PHE A 95 -3.13 1.83 2.02
C PHE A 95 -4.29 0.84 2.18
N ALA A 96 -4.01 -0.45 2.32
CA ALA A 96 -5.04 -1.46 2.56
C ALA A 96 -5.81 -1.22 3.87
N ALA A 97 -5.10 -0.84 4.94
CA ALA A 97 -5.71 -0.54 6.24
C ALA A 97 -6.68 0.65 6.20
N LEU A 98 -6.46 1.63 5.32
CA LEU A 98 -7.38 2.74 5.12
C LEU A 98 -8.76 2.29 4.60
N HIS A 99 -8.80 1.23 3.81
CA HIS A 99 -10.01 0.70 3.19
C HIS A 99 -10.64 -0.46 3.98
N TRP A 100 -9.96 -0.92 5.04
CA TRP A 100 -10.44 -1.99 5.88
C TRP A 100 -11.40 -1.46 6.96
N ARG A 101 -12.61 -2.00 7.03
CA ARG A 101 -13.63 -1.61 8.03
C ARG A 101 -13.72 -2.57 9.21
N GLY A 102 -13.02 -3.70 9.16
CA GLY A 102 -13.01 -4.70 10.22
C GLY A 102 -11.95 -4.42 11.30
N ARG A 103 -11.86 -5.32 12.28
CA ARG A 103 -10.79 -5.30 13.28
C ARG A 103 -9.47 -5.73 12.65
N LEU A 104 -8.38 -5.09 13.04
CA LEU A 104 -7.03 -5.45 12.63
C LEU A 104 -6.28 -5.99 13.85
N LEU A 105 -5.68 -7.16 13.68
CA LEU A 105 -4.78 -7.77 14.65
C LEU A 105 -3.37 -7.77 14.07
N GLY A 106 -2.47 -7.00 14.68
CA GLY A 106 -1.07 -6.94 14.26
C GLY A 106 -0.21 -7.91 15.07
N VAL A 107 0.57 -8.72 14.36
CA VAL A 107 1.59 -9.60 14.94
C VAL A 107 2.97 -9.03 14.64
N THR A 108 3.74 -8.69 15.66
CA THR A 108 5.10 -8.18 15.53
C THR A 108 6.08 -9.01 16.35
N GLY A 109 7.35 -8.98 16.00
CA GLY A 109 8.43 -9.71 16.69
C GLY A 109 9.59 -10.01 15.76
N THR A 110 10.70 -10.45 16.31
CA THR A 110 11.90 -10.85 15.55
C THR A 110 11.73 -12.22 14.89
N ASN A 111 11.08 -13.17 15.59
CA ASN A 111 10.85 -14.55 15.14
C ASN A 111 9.40 -14.98 15.38
N GLY A 112 8.94 -15.98 14.65
CA GLY A 112 7.64 -16.64 14.87
C GLY A 112 6.41 -15.87 14.38
N LYS A 113 6.56 -14.71 13.73
CA LYS A 113 5.42 -13.91 13.23
C LYS A 113 4.49 -14.70 12.33
N THR A 114 5.03 -15.37 11.32
CA THR A 114 4.26 -16.16 10.37
C THR A 114 3.53 -17.33 11.05
N THR A 115 4.19 -18.03 11.96
CA THR A 115 3.59 -19.15 12.72
C THR A 115 2.42 -18.67 13.57
N ILE A 116 2.61 -17.59 14.33
CA ILE A 116 1.55 -17.03 15.19
C ILE A 116 0.39 -16.51 14.36
N THR A 117 0.66 -15.82 13.26
CA THR A 117 -0.38 -15.33 12.35
C THR A 117 -1.20 -16.48 11.77
N SER A 118 -0.55 -17.57 11.33
CA SER A 118 -1.24 -18.76 10.83
C SER A 118 -2.10 -19.44 11.89
N LEU A 119 -1.60 -19.57 13.13
CA LEU A 119 -2.36 -20.12 14.23
C LEU A 119 -3.58 -19.27 14.58
N LEU A 120 -3.42 -17.93 14.65
CA LEU A 120 -4.52 -17.00 14.88
C LEU A 120 -5.58 -17.08 13.76
N CYS A 121 -5.17 -17.08 12.50
CA CYS A 121 -6.09 -17.24 11.38
C CYS A 121 -6.89 -18.54 11.49
N ASN A 122 -6.23 -19.67 11.80
CA ASN A 122 -6.89 -20.95 11.98
C ASN A 122 -7.87 -20.95 13.17
N ALA A 123 -7.50 -20.33 14.28
CA ALA A 123 -8.36 -20.25 15.46
C ALA A 123 -9.61 -19.38 15.19
N LEU A 124 -9.43 -18.21 14.57
CA LEU A 124 -10.51 -17.28 14.26
C LEU A 124 -11.47 -17.80 13.18
N ASN A 125 -10.98 -18.62 12.23
CA ASN A 125 -11.84 -19.22 11.22
C ASN A 125 -12.67 -20.40 11.73
N ARG A 126 -12.38 -20.90 12.95
CA ARG A 126 -13.12 -21.99 13.60
C ARG A 126 -14.09 -21.50 14.68
N ALA A 127 -14.00 -20.25 15.05
CA ALA A 127 -14.86 -19.62 16.05
C ALA A 127 -16.10 -19.00 15.41
#